data_335511075e7d5e056852639abaf491f3
#
_entry.id   335511075e7d5e056852639abaf491f3
#
_cell.length_a   1.000
_cell.length_b   1.000
_cell.length_c   1.000
_cell.angle_alpha   90.00
_cell.angle_beta   90.00
_cell.angle_gamma   90.00
#
_symmetry.space_group_name_H-M   'P 1'
#
loop_
_entity.id
_entity.type
_entity.pdbx_description
1 polymer ?
#
loop_
_entity_poly.entity_id
_entity_poly.type
_entity_poly.pdbx_seq_one_letter_code
_entity_poly.pdbx_strand_id
1 'polypeptide(L)'
;MLRSLAGACAMGSLGALGVAGCSSVPKTTGAVAPVAAASAPPPAVTPAPAPPPRRPRVGLALGGGAARGFAHIGVIQALEENDLMPDLFVGTSAGSVVAALFASGRNGRDLATIADAMDETAFADWSYPGRGLIRGEALARFIREKTNHRQIEQMKIPLGIAATDLDSGQPILFRSGDTGTAVRASSAVPAVFQPVKIGSREYVDGGLSAPIPVHHAREMGAEFVIAVDISAVPEGNPTGDAARMLLQTFAIMGKGLKTYELREADVVLQPALAGVSGADFTTRRQSIKAGRDVTVAHLAELRQRLAAKSQL
;
A
#
# COMPACT_ATOMS: atom_id res chain seq x y z
N MET A 1 -17.92 -40.13 -26.94
CA MET A 1 -16.99 -41.32 -26.93
C MET A 1 -16.26 -41.27 -25.59
N LEU A 2 -16.73 -42.18 -24.69
CA LEU A 2 -16.09 -42.42 -23.40
C LEU A 2 -14.82 -43.24 -23.59
N ARG A 3 -13.73 -42.96 -22.89
CA ARG A 3 -12.75 -43.94 -22.46
C ARG A 3 -12.27 -43.65 -21.04
N SER A 4 -12.76 -44.51 -20.18
CA SER A 4 -12.34 -44.79 -18.82
C SER A 4 -11.00 -45.51 -18.82
N LEU A 5 -10.11 -45.17 -17.88
CA LEU A 5 -9.02 -46.05 -17.47
C LEU A 5 -8.83 -45.93 -15.96
N ALA A 6 -9.22 -47.02 -15.30
CA ALA A 6 -8.95 -47.34 -13.90
C ALA A 6 -7.64 -48.12 -13.80
N GLY A 7 -6.98 -48.05 -12.69
CA GLY A 7 -5.84 -48.87 -12.30
C GLY A 7 -5.09 -48.23 -11.15
N ALA A 8 -4.85 -48.76 -10.06
CA ALA A 8 -5.01 -49.97 -9.29
C ALA A 8 -4.19 -49.73 -8.01
N CYS A 9 -4.75 -50.11 -6.89
CA CYS A 9 -4.12 -50.14 -5.56
C CYS A 9 -2.91 -51.09 -5.52
N ALA A 10 -1.90 -50.72 -4.72
CA ALA A 10 -0.97 -51.68 -4.15
C ALA A 10 -0.76 -51.35 -2.66
N MET A 11 -1.32 -52.20 -1.81
CA MET A 11 -1.00 -52.35 -0.40
C MET A 11 0.32 -53.09 -0.27
N GLY A 12 1.20 -52.66 0.62
CA GLY A 12 2.43 -53.36 1.02
C GLY A 12 2.59 -53.32 2.54
N SER A 13 2.54 -54.49 3.08
CA SER A 13 2.40 -54.92 4.48
C SER A 13 3.63 -54.72 5.37
N LEU A 14 3.31 -54.57 6.65
CA LEU A 14 4.00 -54.89 7.92
C LEU A 14 5.34 -55.66 7.85
N GLY A 15 6.29 -55.18 8.69
CA GLY A 15 7.44 -55.89 9.18
C GLY A 15 7.83 -55.43 10.57
N ALA A 16 7.31 -56.11 11.60
CA ALA A 16 7.77 -55.99 12.98
C ALA A 16 8.93 -56.94 13.22
N LEU A 17 10.03 -56.49 13.77
CA LEU A 17 11.07 -57.32 14.35
C LEU A 17 11.49 -56.73 15.69
N GLY A 18 11.07 -57.43 16.77
CA GLY A 18 11.55 -57.22 18.12
C GLY A 18 12.90 -57.95 18.31
N VAL A 19 13.77 -57.31 19.09
CA VAL A 19 14.92 -57.99 19.71
C VAL A 19 14.96 -57.57 21.18
N ALA A 20 14.67 -58.55 22.03
CA ALA A 20 14.93 -58.50 23.49
C ALA A 20 16.43 -58.76 23.73
N GLY A 21 17.05 -57.84 24.46
CA GLY A 21 18.41 -58.01 24.95
C GLY A 21 18.46 -57.72 26.45
N CYS A 22 18.40 -58.77 27.29
CA CYS A 22 18.75 -58.70 28.67
C CYS A 22 20.26 -58.55 28.82
N SER A 23 20.73 -57.58 29.56
CA SER A 23 22.11 -57.51 30.06
C SER A 23 22.14 -57.06 31.52
N SER A 24 22.75 -57.94 32.28
CA SER A 24 22.98 -57.93 33.74
C SER A 24 23.73 -56.70 34.23
N VAL A 25 23.27 -56.16 35.38
CA VAL A 25 23.89 -55.08 36.12
C VAL A 25 24.92 -55.72 37.10
N PRO A 26 26.16 -55.27 37.14
CA PRO A 26 27.07 -55.56 38.25
C PRO A 26 26.86 -54.53 39.38
N LYS A 27 26.61 -55.02 40.60
CA LYS A 27 26.66 -54.24 41.83
C LYS A 27 28.10 -53.87 42.12
N THR A 28 28.46 -52.60 42.05
CA THR A 28 29.65 -52.04 42.69
C THR A 28 29.25 -51.17 43.86
N THR A 29 29.62 -51.62 45.03
CA THR A 29 29.62 -50.85 46.26
C THR A 29 30.76 -49.84 46.17
N GLY A 30 30.42 -48.57 45.91
CA GLY A 30 31.35 -47.44 45.90
C GLY A 30 30.96 -46.44 46.98
N ALA A 31 31.92 -46.05 47.78
CA ALA A 31 31.84 -45.15 48.93
C ALA A 31 31.18 -43.81 48.60
N VAL A 32 30.33 -43.36 49.53
CA VAL A 32 29.68 -42.04 49.48
C VAL A 32 30.76 -40.94 49.71
N ALA A 33 31.08 -40.19 48.67
CA ALA A 33 31.87 -38.98 48.77
C ALA A 33 31.01 -37.82 49.38
N PRO A 34 31.58 -36.89 50.12
CA PRO A 34 30.82 -35.83 50.75
C PRO A 34 30.22 -34.89 49.69
N VAL A 35 28.93 -34.57 49.88
CA VAL A 35 28.17 -33.63 49.09
C VAL A 35 28.88 -32.27 49.08
N ALA A 36 29.35 -31.84 47.91
CA ALA A 36 29.89 -30.50 47.72
C ALA A 36 28.79 -29.47 47.98
N ALA A 37 29.16 -28.44 48.75
CA ALA A 37 28.30 -27.34 49.14
C ALA A 37 27.58 -26.75 47.91
N ALA A 38 26.26 -26.56 47.99
CA ALA A 38 25.43 -25.94 46.97
C ALA A 38 26.02 -24.56 46.64
N SER A 39 26.43 -24.41 45.34
CA SER A 39 26.84 -23.12 44.83
C SER A 39 25.67 -22.14 44.91
N ALA A 40 25.93 -20.95 45.43
CA ALA A 40 24.94 -19.86 45.50
C ALA A 40 24.27 -19.62 44.16
N PRO A 41 22.96 -19.33 44.12
CA PRO A 41 22.29 -19.00 42.88
C PRO A 41 22.98 -17.81 42.21
N PRO A 42 23.09 -17.80 40.85
CA PRO A 42 23.66 -16.68 40.14
C PRO A 42 22.90 -15.39 40.50
N PRO A 43 23.58 -14.24 40.56
CA PRO A 43 22.93 -12.97 40.88
C PRO A 43 21.80 -12.72 39.87
N ALA A 44 20.64 -12.31 40.37
CA ALA A 44 19.48 -11.98 39.55
C ALA A 44 19.89 -10.88 38.57
N VAL A 45 19.83 -11.20 37.27
CA VAL A 45 20.07 -10.23 36.20
C VAL A 45 18.94 -9.22 36.27
N THR A 46 19.22 -8.01 36.76
CA THR A 46 18.26 -6.90 36.69
C THR A 46 17.93 -6.66 35.24
N PRO A 47 16.64 -6.71 34.80
CA PRO A 47 16.28 -6.40 33.44
C PRO A 47 16.81 -5.01 33.06
N ALA A 48 17.43 -4.89 31.90
CA ALA A 48 17.84 -3.59 31.38
C ALA A 48 16.63 -2.64 31.34
N PRO A 49 16.81 -1.35 31.67
CA PRO A 49 15.72 -0.38 31.59
C PRO A 49 15.10 -0.44 30.20
N ALA A 50 13.75 -0.43 30.11
CA ALA A 50 13.06 -0.36 28.84
C ALA A 50 13.53 0.87 28.06
N PRO A 51 13.75 0.78 26.73
CA PRO A 51 14.14 1.94 25.94
C PRO A 51 13.07 3.03 26.08
N PRO A 52 13.46 4.32 26.02
CA PRO A 52 12.51 5.41 26.15
C PRO A 52 11.44 5.32 25.05
N PRO A 53 10.19 5.72 25.34
CA PRO A 53 9.13 5.73 24.37
C PRO A 53 9.55 6.54 23.13
N ARG A 54 9.46 5.95 21.94
CA ARG A 54 9.75 6.63 20.67
C ARG A 54 8.47 6.80 19.86
N ARG A 55 8.40 7.86 19.07
CA ARG A 55 7.31 8.03 18.10
C ARG A 55 7.32 6.87 17.10
N PRO A 56 6.18 6.21 16.83
CA PRO A 56 6.10 5.19 15.80
C PRO A 56 6.34 5.81 14.43
N ARG A 57 6.92 5.05 13.52
CA ARG A 57 7.10 5.46 12.13
C ARG A 57 5.75 5.49 11.42
N VAL A 58 5.33 6.68 10.99
CA VAL A 58 4.01 6.92 10.39
C VAL A 58 4.07 6.80 8.88
N GLY A 59 3.21 5.98 8.30
CA GLY A 59 2.97 5.89 6.86
C GLY A 59 1.65 6.53 6.45
N LEU A 60 1.63 7.23 5.31
CA LEU A 60 0.42 7.72 4.66
C LEU A 60 0.16 6.91 3.39
N ALA A 61 -0.93 6.13 3.39
CA ALA A 61 -1.39 5.35 2.26
C ALA A 61 -2.48 6.12 1.50
N LEU A 62 -2.15 6.60 0.30
CA LEU A 62 -3.03 7.41 -0.54
C LEU A 62 -3.69 6.54 -1.61
N GLY A 63 -5.00 6.33 -1.51
CA GLY A 63 -5.76 5.51 -2.42
C GLY A 63 -5.95 6.09 -3.82
N GLY A 64 -6.31 5.22 -4.76
CA GLY A 64 -6.70 5.57 -6.13
C GLY A 64 -8.11 6.16 -6.20
N GLY A 65 -8.39 7.01 -7.22
CA GLY A 65 -9.71 7.61 -7.37
C GLY A 65 -9.82 8.69 -8.44
N ALA A 66 -8.90 8.76 -9.40
CA ALA A 66 -8.85 9.73 -10.49
C ALA A 66 -8.96 11.18 -9.98
N ALA A 67 -9.86 12.04 -10.49
CA ALA A 67 -9.99 13.45 -10.08
C ALA A 67 -10.29 13.64 -8.58
N ARG A 68 -10.85 12.63 -7.89
CA ARG A 68 -11.01 12.67 -6.42
C ARG A 68 -9.68 12.74 -5.67
N GLY A 69 -8.55 12.43 -6.34
CA GLY A 69 -7.19 12.52 -5.80
C GLY A 69 -6.81 13.90 -5.26
N PHE A 70 -7.47 14.96 -5.69
CA PHE A 70 -7.26 16.30 -5.12
C PHE A 70 -7.57 16.36 -3.61
N ALA A 71 -8.40 15.45 -3.08
CA ALA A 71 -8.65 15.39 -1.65
C ALA A 71 -7.39 15.05 -0.83
N HIS A 72 -6.46 14.29 -1.39
CA HIS A 72 -5.18 14.00 -0.72
C HIS A 72 -4.39 15.26 -0.39
N ILE A 73 -4.49 16.30 -1.24
CA ILE A 73 -3.82 17.59 -0.99
C ILE A 73 -4.34 18.21 0.30
N GLY A 74 -5.67 18.23 0.48
CA GLY A 74 -6.30 18.75 1.69
C GLY A 74 -5.93 17.96 2.95
N VAL A 75 -5.83 16.63 2.83
CA VAL A 75 -5.34 15.76 3.92
C VAL A 75 -3.92 16.17 4.32
N ILE A 76 -3.00 16.29 3.35
CA ILE A 76 -1.61 16.68 3.59
C ILE A 76 -1.53 18.07 4.23
N GLN A 77 -2.27 19.06 3.73
CA GLN A 77 -2.31 20.40 4.30
C GLN A 77 -2.71 20.39 5.79
N ALA A 78 -3.76 19.64 6.12
CA ALA A 78 -4.23 19.56 7.49
C ALA A 78 -3.25 18.82 8.41
N LEU A 79 -2.55 17.79 7.91
CA LEU A 79 -1.49 17.09 8.66
C LEU A 79 -0.28 18.01 8.88
N GLU A 80 0.17 18.78 7.86
CA GLU A 80 1.26 19.77 7.98
C GLU A 80 0.95 20.82 9.03
N GLU A 81 -0.23 21.43 8.97
CA GLU A 81 -0.65 22.50 9.90
C GLU A 81 -0.80 22.05 11.36
N ASN A 82 -0.84 20.74 11.59
CA ASN A 82 -1.03 20.12 12.91
C ASN A 82 0.17 19.32 13.40
N ASP A 83 1.34 19.44 12.74
CA ASP A 83 2.59 18.73 13.09
C ASP A 83 2.45 17.19 13.15
N LEU A 84 1.58 16.64 12.28
CA LEU A 84 1.31 15.19 12.19
C LEU A 84 1.89 14.57 10.91
N MET A 85 3.04 15.07 10.44
CA MET A 85 3.61 14.63 9.18
C MET A 85 4.05 13.16 9.20
N PRO A 86 3.66 12.38 8.16
CA PRO A 86 4.12 11.01 7.96
C PRO A 86 5.60 10.93 7.60
N ASP A 87 6.22 9.81 7.98
CA ASP A 87 7.63 9.50 7.73
C ASP A 87 7.85 8.81 6.36
N LEU A 88 6.77 8.29 5.76
CA LEU A 88 6.78 7.68 4.43
C LEU A 88 5.42 7.80 3.75
N PHE A 89 5.43 7.75 2.42
CA PHE A 89 4.24 7.86 1.58
C PHE A 89 4.15 6.66 0.63
N VAL A 90 2.95 6.10 0.51
CA VAL A 90 2.65 5.12 -0.54
C VAL A 90 1.39 5.55 -1.27
N GLY A 91 1.42 5.53 -2.60
CA GLY A 91 0.28 5.94 -3.39
C GLY A 91 -0.09 4.96 -4.49
N THR A 92 -1.39 4.87 -4.77
CA THR A 92 -1.97 4.15 -5.89
C THR A 92 -2.65 5.14 -6.84
N SER A 93 -2.38 5.04 -8.16
CA SER A 93 -3.03 5.85 -9.19
C SER A 93 -2.96 7.36 -8.86
N ALA A 94 -4.07 8.07 -8.73
CA ALA A 94 -4.10 9.47 -8.32
C ALA A 94 -3.35 9.73 -6.99
N GLY A 95 -3.39 8.77 -6.05
CA GLY A 95 -2.63 8.85 -4.81
C GLY A 95 -1.11 8.82 -5.05
N SER A 96 -0.64 8.08 -6.07
CA SER A 96 0.78 8.03 -6.43
C SER A 96 1.29 9.38 -6.99
N VAL A 97 0.44 10.11 -7.72
CA VAL A 97 0.72 11.46 -8.21
C VAL A 97 0.98 12.41 -7.04
N VAL A 98 0.05 12.46 -6.08
CA VAL A 98 0.16 13.36 -4.93
C VAL A 98 1.33 12.94 -4.02
N ALA A 99 1.50 11.63 -3.77
CA ALA A 99 2.63 11.10 -3.00
C ALA A 99 3.98 11.48 -3.60
N ALA A 100 4.16 11.31 -4.92
CA ALA A 100 5.40 11.65 -5.61
C ALA A 100 5.72 13.15 -5.56
N LEU A 101 4.72 13.99 -5.82
CA LEU A 101 4.88 15.44 -5.74
C LEU A 101 5.29 15.88 -4.33
N PHE A 102 4.61 15.37 -3.30
CA PHE A 102 4.92 15.70 -1.92
C PHE A 102 6.30 15.17 -1.49
N ALA A 103 6.58 13.90 -1.76
CA ALA A 103 7.85 13.25 -1.41
C ALA A 103 9.07 13.95 -2.07
N SER A 104 8.89 14.63 -3.20
CA SER A 104 9.94 15.43 -3.84
C SER A 104 10.36 16.66 -3.02
N GLY A 105 9.59 17.03 -1.97
CA GLY A 105 9.86 18.12 -1.05
C GLY A 105 9.00 19.37 -1.29
N ARG A 106 7.87 19.21 -1.96
CA ARG A 106 6.83 20.24 -2.05
C ARG A 106 5.94 20.17 -0.81
N ASN A 107 5.38 21.30 -0.40
CA ASN A 107 4.41 21.37 0.69
C ASN A 107 2.97 21.34 0.17
N GLY A 108 1.98 21.24 1.05
CA GLY A 108 0.57 21.17 0.67
C GLY A 108 0.06 22.42 -0.06
N ARG A 109 0.69 23.59 0.14
CA ARG A 109 0.38 24.82 -0.62
C ARG A 109 0.89 24.71 -2.05
N ASP A 110 2.11 24.21 -2.25
CA ASP A 110 2.67 23.97 -3.58
C ASP A 110 1.81 23.00 -4.37
N LEU A 111 1.34 21.91 -3.71
CA LEU A 111 0.44 20.93 -4.33
C LEU A 111 -0.88 21.58 -4.79
N ALA A 112 -1.48 22.44 -3.98
CA ALA A 112 -2.70 23.15 -4.36
C ALA A 112 -2.46 24.10 -5.56
N THR A 113 -1.32 24.82 -5.56
CA THR A 113 -0.93 25.66 -6.70
C THR A 113 -0.74 24.85 -7.98
N ILE A 114 -0.08 23.70 -7.89
CA ILE A 114 0.08 22.78 -9.03
C ILE A 114 -1.30 22.29 -9.51
N ALA A 115 -2.18 21.91 -8.58
CA ALA A 115 -3.53 21.46 -8.91
C ALA A 115 -4.37 22.55 -9.60
N ASP A 116 -4.31 23.79 -9.13
CA ASP A 116 -5.03 24.92 -9.73
C ASP A 116 -4.51 25.25 -11.14
N ALA A 117 -3.21 25.07 -11.39
CA ALA A 117 -2.58 25.29 -12.69
C ALA A 117 -2.65 24.07 -13.64
N MET A 118 -3.20 22.95 -13.20
CA MET A 118 -3.25 21.71 -13.99
C MET A 118 -4.29 21.85 -15.10
N ASP A 119 -3.84 21.64 -16.33
CA ASP A 119 -4.69 21.45 -17.51
C ASP A 119 -4.83 19.95 -17.78
N GLU A 120 -6.00 19.40 -17.49
CA GLU A 120 -6.29 17.98 -17.67
C GLU A 120 -6.24 17.53 -19.14
N THR A 121 -6.50 18.44 -20.07
CA THR A 121 -6.45 18.12 -21.52
C THR A 121 -5.03 17.85 -21.98
N ALA A 122 -4.03 18.41 -21.28
CA ALA A 122 -2.62 18.17 -21.55
C ALA A 122 -2.18 16.73 -21.26
N PHE A 123 -2.97 15.95 -20.51
CA PHE A 123 -2.69 14.52 -20.23
C PHE A 123 -3.33 13.57 -21.24
N ALA A 124 -4.17 14.06 -22.15
CA ALA A 124 -4.85 13.25 -23.18
C ALA A 124 -3.94 13.03 -24.40
N ASP A 125 -2.82 12.35 -24.21
CA ASP A 125 -1.93 11.95 -25.31
C ASP A 125 -2.47 10.69 -26.02
N TRP A 126 -3.45 10.93 -26.93
CA TRP A 126 -4.21 9.90 -27.62
C TRP A 126 -3.35 8.90 -28.39
N SER A 127 -3.78 7.64 -28.37
CA SER A 127 -3.13 6.54 -29.08
C SER A 127 -4.19 5.68 -29.80
N TYR A 128 -4.05 5.54 -31.11
CA TYR A 128 -4.89 4.66 -31.89
C TYR A 128 -4.10 4.01 -33.06
N PRO A 129 -4.24 2.71 -33.31
CA PRO A 129 -4.91 1.68 -32.49
C PRO A 129 -4.05 1.22 -31.32
N GLY A 130 -4.66 0.78 -30.19
CA GLY A 130 -3.92 0.30 -29.02
C GLY A 130 -4.78 -0.43 -27.99
N ARG A 131 -4.14 -0.96 -26.94
CA ARG A 131 -4.82 -1.60 -25.80
C ARG A 131 -5.39 -0.59 -24.79
N GLY A 132 -5.25 0.71 -25.07
CA GLY A 132 -5.81 1.84 -24.34
C GLY A 132 -5.86 3.06 -25.27
N LEU A 133 -6.70 4.02 -24.93
CA LEU A 133 -6.94 5.22 -25.74
C LEU A 133 -5.86 6.29 -25.50
N ILE A 134 -5.21 6.31 -24.34
CA ILE A 134 -4.24 7.31 -23.89
C ILE A 134 -2.91 6.61 -23.60
N ARG A 135 -1.79 7.19 -24.07
CA ARG A 135 -0.44 6.64 -23.82
C ARG A 135 0.01 6.85 -22.37
N GLY A 136 -0.34 7.98 -21.77
CA GLY A 136 0.07 8.38 -20.43
C GLY A 136 1.49 8.94 -20.33
N GLU A 137 2.18 9.14 -21.46
CA GLU A 137 3.53 9.75 -21.45
C GLU A 137 3.50 11.22 -21.00
N ALA A 138 2.39 11.93 -21.26
CA ALA A 138 2.21 13.28 -20.79
C ALA A 138 2.20 13.35 -19.26
N LEU A 139 1.53 12.42 -18.60
CA LEU A 139 1.55 12.29 -17.14
C LEU A 139 2.99 12.00 -16.63
N ALA A 140 3.69 11.06 -17.28
CA ALA A 140 5.06 10.75 -16.88
C ALA A 140 6.00 11.95 -17.01
N ARG A 141 5.90 12.74 -18.11
CA ARG A 141 6.67 13.99 -18.28
C ARG A 141 6.34 15.00 -17.19
N PHE A 142 5.05 15.23 -16.92
CA PHE A 142 4.59 16.14 -15.88
C PHE A 142 5.20 15.79 -14.52
N ILE A 143 5.15 14.52 -14.14
CA ILE A 143 5.73 14.07 -12.86
C ILE A 143 7.25 14.29 -12.83
N ARG A 144 7.98 13.92 -13.89
CA ARG A 144 9.44 14.16 -13.96
C ARG A 144 9.77 15.64 -13.77
N GLU A 145 9.10 16.53 -14.49
CA GLU A 145 9.29 17.97 -14.37
C GLU A 145 8.98 18.49 -12.96
N LYS A 146 7.81 18.12 -12.42
CA LYS A 146 7.39 18.60 -11.10
C LYS A 146 8.19 18.00 -9.93
N THR A 147 8.84 16.86 -10.13
CA THR A 147 9.74 16.23 -9.13
C THR A 147 11.23 16.54 -9.38
N ASN A 148 11.54 17.49 -10.29
CA ASN A 148 12.90 17.82 -10.71
C ASN A 148 13.70 16.58 -11.16
N HIS A 149 13.09 15.70 -11.93
CA HIS A 149 13.64 14.44 -12.47
C HIS A 149 14.24 13.49 -11.42
N ARG A 150 13.79 13.58 -10.16
CA ARG A 150 14.26 12.67 -9.12
C ARG A 150 13.74 11.27 -9.34
N GLN A 151 14.61 10.31 -9.13
CA GLN A 151 14.24 8.90 -9.00
C GLN A 151 13.50 8.68 -7.67
N ILE A 152 12.75 7.58 -7.55
CA ILE A 152 11.95 7.27 -6.35
C ILE A 152 12.85 7.24 -5.09
N GLU A 153 14.00 6.57 -5.17
CA GLU A 153 14.96 6.43 -4.08
C GLU A 153 15.69 7.74 -3.72
N GLN A 154 15.57 8.76 -4.57
CA GLN A 154 16.17 10.09 -4.36
C GLN A 154 15.17 11.10 -3.77
N MET A 155 13.95 10.67 -3.48
CA MET A 155 12.94 11.54 -2.88
C MET A 155 13.36 11.98 -1.47
N LYS A 156 12.93 13.18 -1.06
CA LYS A 156 13.24 13.70 0.28
C LYS A 156 12.56 12.90 1.38
N ILE A 157 11.40 12.31 1.07
CA ILE A 157 10.65 11.44 1.97
C ILE A 157 10.52 10.08 1.28
N PRO A 158 10.70 8.95 2.00
CA PRO A 158 10.54 7.62 1.45
C PRO A 158 9.20 7.47 0.71
N LEU A 159 9.27 7.07 -0.56
CA LEU A 159 8.14 6.94 -1.46
C LEU A 159 7.97 5.51 -1.95
N GLY A 160 6.74 5.00 -1.93
CA GLY A 160 6.31 3.80 -2.62
C GLY A 160 5.21 4.10 -3.63
N ILE A 161 5.26 3.48 -4.79
CA ILE A 161 4.25 3.62 -5.84
C ILE A 161 3.72 2.23 -6.17
N ALA A 162 2.43 2.01 -5.89
CA ALA A 162 1.78 0.73 -6.11
C ALA A 162 1.26 0.60 -7.55
N ALA A 163 1.51 -0.53 -8.18
CA ALA A 163 0.98 -0.89 -9.49
C ALA A 163 0.58 -2.37 -9.51
N THR A 164 0.00 -2.84 -10.60
CA THR A 164 -0.35 -4.26 -10.79
C THR A 164 0.44 -4.82 -11.96
N ASP A 165 1.12 -5.95 -11.76
CA ASP A 165 1.74 -6.71 -12.84
C ASP A 165 0.64 -7.30 -13.71
N LEU A 166 0.65 -6.99 -15.02
CA LEU A 166 -0.45 -7.33 -15.92
C LEU A 166 -0.55 -8.84 -16.19
N ASP A 167 0.56 -9.55 -16.14
CA ASP A 167 0.62 -10.97 -16.43
C ASP A 167 0.20 -11.82 -15.23
N SER A 168 0.73 -11.52 -14.06
CA SER A 168 0.48 -12.31 -12.84
C SER A 168 -0.68 -11.81 -11.98
N GLY A 169 -1.14 -10.55 -12.16
CA GLY A 169 -2.11 -9.90 -11.29
C GLY A 169 -1.56 -9.52 -9.91
N GLN A 170 -0.27 -9.73 -9.65
CA GLN A 170 0.33 -9.45 -8.35
C GLN A 170 0.47 -7.94 -8.11
N PRO A 171 0.22 -7.47 -6.87
CA PRO A 171 0.57 -6.11 -6.49
C PRO A 171 2.08 -5.92 -6.51
N ILE A 172 2.53 -4.80 -7.04
CA ILE A 172 3.94 -4.42 -7.14
C ILE A 172 4.14 -3.07 -6.49
N LEU A 173 5.19 -2.96 -5.68
CA LEU A 173 5.60 -1.71 -5.06
C LEU A 173 6.92 -1.22 -5.68
N PHE A 174 6.87 -0.16 -6.46
CA PHE A 174 8.06 0.55 -6.93
C PHE A 174 8.63 1.41 -5.81
N ARG A 175 9.88 1.16 -5.45
CA ARG A 175 10.65 1.90 -4.43
C ARG A 175 11.92 2.52 -5.00
N SER A 176 12.19 2.28 -6.27
CA SER A 176 13.35 2.80 -7.02
C SER A 176 13.02 2.95 -8.50
N GLY A 177 13.85 3.72 -9.21
CA GLY A 177 13.74 3.98 -10.64
C GLY A 177 12.98 5.25 -10.98
N ASP A 178 12.66 5.42 -12.27
CA ASP A 178 12.03 6.64 -12.80
C ASP A 178 10.63 6.87 -12.23
N THR A 179 10.48 7.93 -11.47
CA THR A 179 9.23 8.30 -10.79
C THR A 179 8.08 8.52 -11.77
N GLY A 180 8.34 9.18 -12.90
CA GLY A 180 7.32 9.43 -13.91
C GLY A 180 6.77 8.16 -14.52
N THR A 181 7.64 7.20 -14.86
CA THR A 181 7.26 5.89 -15.38
C THR A 181 6.47 5.08 -14.35
N ALA A 182 6.91 5.06 -13.09
CA ALA A 182 6.21 4.34 -12.03
C ALA A 182 4.82 4.92 -11.75
N VAL A 183 4.67 6.25 -11.67
CA VAL A 183 3.36 6.91 -11.52
C VAL A 183 2.47 6.63 -12.72
N ARG A 184 3.01 6.66 -13.94
CA ARG A 184 2.27 6.28 -15.16
C ARG A 184 1.77 4.84 -15.08
N ALA A 185 2.61 3.89 -14.64
CA ALA A 185 2.23 2.49 -14.46
C ALA A 185 1.11 2.35 -13.41
N SER A 186 1.28 3.03 -12.28
CA SER A 186 0.29 3.08 -11.18
C SER A 186 -1.06 3.66 -11.61
N SER A 187 -1.08 4.50 -12.66
CA SER A 187 -2.27 5.20 -13.17
C SER A 187 -2.80 4.63 -14.49
N ALA A 188 -2.25 3.51 -14.96
CA ALA A 188 -2.60 2.91 -16.25
C ALA A 188 -3.88 2.07 -16.14
N VAL A 189 -5.03 2.76 -15.98
CA VAL A 189 -6.36 2.12 -15.95
C VAL A 189 -6.62 1.39 -17.27
N PRO A 190 -6.85 0.06 -17.25
CA PRO A 190 -7.12 -0.72 -18.46
C PRO A 190 -8.27 -0.15 -19.31
N ALA A 191 -8.16 -0.27 -20.61
CA ALA A 191 -9.01 0.32 -21.66
C ALA A 191 -8.93 1.86 -21.78
N VAL A 192 -8.55 2.59 -20.73
CA VAL A 192 -8.34 4.05 -20.77
C VAL A 192 -6.89 4.34 -21.14
N PHE A 193 -5.93 3.80 -20.40
CA PHE A 193 -4.51 3.97 -20.65
C PHE A 193 -3.86 2.70 -21.20
N GLN A 194 -2.77 2.88 -21.92
CA GLN A 194 -1.95 1.75 -22.34
C GLN A 194 -1.16 1.19 -21.14
N PRO A 195 -1.00 -0.15 -21.06
CA PRO A 195 -0.07 -0.75 -20.12
C PRO A 195 1.34 -0.19 -20.26
N VAL A 196 2.07 -0.14 -19.17
CA VAL A 196 3.42 0.43 -19.12
C VAL A 196 4.45 -0.69 -19.05
N LYS A 197 5.31 -0.76 -20.09
CA LYS A 197 6.41 -1.72 -20.09
C LYS A 197 7.60 -1.19 -19.30
N ILE A 198 8.05 -1.96 -18.28
CA ILE A 198 9.26 -1.68 -17.50
C ILE A 198 10.08 -2.98 -17.48
N GLY A 199 11.26 -2.93 -18.11
CA GLY A 199 12.06 -4.13 -18.34
C GLY A 199 11.33 -5.13 -19.26
N SER A 200 11.17 -6.37 -18.79
CA SER A 200 10.48 -7.45 -19.52
C SER A 200 8.98 -7.56 -19.19
N ARG A 201 8.47 -6.80 -18.22
CA ARG A 201 7.10 -6.89 -17.73
C ARG A 201 6.25 -5.69 -18.12
N GLU A 202 4.93 -5.88 -18.07
CA GLU A 202 3.95 -4.83 -18.28
C GLU A 202 3.14 -4.60 -17.00
N TYR A 203 2.83 -3.33 -16.73
CA TYR A 203 2.13 -2.91 -15.52
C TYR A 203 0.90 -2.09 -15.87
N VAL A 204 -0.12 -2.23 -15.03
CA VAL A 204 -1.38 -1.49 -15.09
C VAL A 204 -1.70 -0.88 -13.73
N ASP A 205 -2.80 -0.14 -13.65
CA ASP A 205 -3.20 0.61 -12.46
C ASP A 205 -3.16 -0.25 -11.19
N GLY A 206 -2.56 0.32 -10.14
CA GLY A 206 -2.44 -0.34 -8.85
C GLY A 206 -3.78 -0.59 -8.16
N GLY A 207 -4.83 0.14 -8.54
CA GLY A 207 -6.18 -0.06 -8.00
C GLY A 207 -6.79 -1.43 -8.27
N LEU A 208 -6.22 -2.20 -9.20
CA LEU A 208 -6.65 -3.57 -9.48
C LEU A 208 -6.23 -4.56 -8.40
N SER A 209 -5.15 -4.30 -7.66
CA SER A 209 -4.60 -5.22 -6.66
C SER A 209 -4.37 -4.58 -5.28
N ALA A 210 -4.12 -3.27 -5.23
CA ALA A 210 -3.87 -2.49 -4.01
C ALA A 210 -4.53 -1.10 -4.12
N PRO A 211 -5.88 -1.00 -4.09
CA PRO A 211 -6.59 0.27 -4.27
C PRO A 211 -6.27 1.31 -3.20
N ILE A 212 -5.97 0.90 -1.98
CA ILE A 212 -5.49 1.75 -0.88
C ILE A 212 -4.27 1.05 -0.28
N PRO A 213 -3.03 1.45 -0.58
CA PRO A 213 -1.84 0.62 -0.41
C PRO A 213 -1.35 0.56 1.04
N VAL A 214 -2.23 0.16 1.98
CA VAL A 214 -1.93 0.06 3.42
C VAL A 214 -0.89 -1.01 3.68
N HIS A 215 -1.07 -2.20 3.09
CA HIS A 215 -0.12 -3.29 3.23
C HIS A 215 1.29 -2.87 2.77
N HIS A 216 1.40 -2.19 1.64
CA HIS A 216 2.67 -1.66 1.15
C HIS A 216 3.30 -0.60 2.06
N ALA A 217 2.49 0.22 2.75
CA ALA A 217 3.02 1.13 3.76
C ALA A 217 3.64 0.35 4.95
N ARG A 218 3.01 -0.77 5.36
CA ARG A 218 3.57 -1.69 6.36
C ARG A 218 4.88 -2.33 5.87
N GLU A 219 4.94 -2.82 4.64
CA GLU A 219 6.16 -3.37 4.02
C GLU A 219 7.30 -2.34 3.97
N MET A 220 7.01 -1.05 3.86
CA MET A 220 7.99 0.03 3.95
C MET A 220 8.40 0.36 5.39
N GLY A 221 7.86 -0.33 6.38
CA GLY A 221 8.19 -0.20 7.79
C GLY A 221 7.35 0.84 8.53
N ALA A 222 6.14 1.17 8.06
CA ALA A 222 5.21 1.97 8.83
C ALA A 222 4.68 1.17 10.03
N GLU A 223 4.86 1.70 11.22
CA GLU A 223 4.34 1.15 12.48
C GLU A 223 2.92 1.70 12.76
N PHE A 224 2.60 2.86 12.20
CA PHE A 224 1.29 3.48 12.23
C PHE A 224 0.91 3.90 10.81
N VAL A 225 -0.25 3.48 10.31
CA VAL A 225 -0.70 3.79 8.95
C VAL A 225 -1.99 4.60 8.98
N ILE A 226 -1.92 5.79 8.38
CA ILE A 226 -3.07 6.61 8.02
C ILE A 226 -3.45 6.26 6.58
N ALA A 227 -4.63 5.70 6.37
CA ALA A 227 -5.17 5.40 5.06
C ALA A 227 -6.12 6.49 4.59
N VAL A 228 -6.01 6.91 3.33
CA VAL A 228 -6.94 7.89 2.74
C VAL A 228 -7.74 7.20 1.63
N ASP A 229 -9.02 6.94 1.91
CA ASP A 229 -9.95 6.30 0.98
C ASP A 229 -10.74 7.35 0.19
N ILE A 230 -10.41 7.49 -1.09
CA ILE A 230 -11.12 8.32 -2.05
C ILE A 230 -11.85 7.49 -3.12
N SER A 231 -12.07 6.20 -2.87
CA SER A 231 -12.66 5.27 -3.84
C SER A 231 -14.05 5.71 -4.29
N ALA A 232 -14.41 5.41 -5.55
CA ALA A 232 -15.78 5.52 -5.99
C ALA A 232 -16.66 4.50 -5.24
N VAL A 233 -17.88 4.91 -4.95
CA VAL A 233 -18.93 3.95 -4.66
C VAL A 233 -19.49 3.39 -5.98
N PRO A 234 -19.76 2.08 -6.10
CA PRO A 234 -20.31 1.50 -7.33
C PRO A 234 -21.70 1.99 -7.69
N GLU A 235 -22.46 2.41 -6.68
CA GLU A 235 -23.87 2.80 -6.81
C GLU A 235 -24.04 4.08 -7.65
N GLY A 236 -24.88 4.00 -8.70
CA GLY A 236 -25.21 5.14 -9.55
C GLY A 236 -24.21 5.45 -10.67
N ASN A 237 -23.15 4.66 -10.84
CA ASN A 237 -22.22 4.84 -11.98
C ASN A 237 -22.90 4.48 -13.31
N PRO A 238 -22.67 5.25 -14.38
CA PRO A 238 -23.20 4.94 -15.70
C PRO A 238 -22.54 3.68 -16.29
N THR A 239 -23.35 2.83 -16.94
CA THR A 239 -22.92 1.56 -17.55
C THR A 239 -23.34 1.43 -19.02
N GLY A 240 -23.61 2.54 -19.70
CA GLY A 240 -24.19 2.55 -21.03
C GLY A 240 -23.30 2.11 -22.20
N ASP A 241 -22.01 1.87 -21.94
CA ASP A 241 -21.06 1.36 -22.94
C ASP A 241 -20.02 0.41 -22.29
N ALA A 242 -19.25 -0.28 -23.13
CA ALA A 242 -18.29 -1.30 -22.68
C ALA A 242 -17.20 -0.71 -21.77
N ALA A 243 -16.71 0.49 -22.02
CA ALA A 243 -15.68 1.12 -21.21
C ALA A 243 -16.22 1.49 -19.82
N ARG A 244 -17.44 2.05 -19.75
CA ARG A 244 -18.11 2.36 -18.49
C ARG A 244 -18.46 1.10 -17.70
N MET A 245 -18.90 0.03 -18.39
CA MET A 245 -19.13 -1.27 -17.76
C MET A 245 -17.85 -1.84 -17.16
N LEU A 246 -16.70 -1.71 -17.83
CA LEU A 246 -15.41 -2.15 -17.31
C LEU A 246 -14.99 -1.32 -16.08
N LEU A 247 -15.15 0.01 -16.13
CA LEU A 247 -14.86 0.88 -14.98
C LEU A 247 -15.76 0.56 -13.76
N GLN A 248 -17.04 0.23 -14.02
CA GLN A 248 -17.96 -0.23 -12.98
C GLN A 248 -17.51 -1.56 -12.37
N THR A 249 -17.02 -2.49 -13.19
CA THR A 249 -16.48 -3.76 -12.72
C THR A 249 -15.28 -3.51 -11.80
N PHE A 250 -14.39 -2.60 -12.13
CA PHE A 250 -13.27 -2.22 -11.27
C PHE A 250 -13.73 -1.58 -9.95
N ALA A 251 -14.75 -0.74 -9.98
CA ALA A 251 -15.33 -0.15 -8.77
C ALA A 251 -15.92 -1.21 -7.84
N ILE A 252 -16.61 -2.21 -8.38
CA ILE A 252 -17.18 -3.34 -7.62
C ILE A 252 -16.06 -4.19 -7.00
N MET A 253 -15.05 -4.58 -7.77
CA MET A 253 -13.91 -5.38 -7.29
C MET A 253 -13.10 -4.61 -6.25
N GLY A 254 -12.83 -3.33 -6.52
CA GLY A 254 -12.10 -2.45 -5.60
C GLY A 254 -12.79 -2.26 -4.26
N LYS A 255 -14.15 -2.27 -4.21
CA LYS A 255 -14.93 -2.24 -2.96
C LYS A 255 -14.62 -3.46 -2.06
N GLY A 256 -14.43 -4.63 -2.65
CA GLY A 256 -14.04 -5.84 -1.92
C GLY A 256 -12.59 -5.74 -1.40
N LEU A 257 -11.64 -5.42 -2.29
CA LEU A 257 -10.21 -5.36 -1.96
C LEU A 257 -9.90 -4.35 -0.86
N LYS A 258 -10.44 -3.13 -0.96
CA LYS A 258 -10.20 -2.09 0.05
C LYS A 258 -10.65 -2.50 1.46
N THR A 259 -11.68 -3.33 1.57
CA THR A 259 -12.17 -3.80 2.87
C THR A 259 -11.09 -4.61 3.60
N TYR A 260 -10.27 -5.36 2.89
CA TYR A 260 -9.14 -6.10 3.48
C TYR A 260 -7.99 -5.16 3.82
N GLU A 261 -7.60 -4.28 2.90
CA GLU A 261 -6.51 -3.34 3.11
C GLU A 261 -6.76 -2.39 4.29
N LEU A 262 -7.97 -1.86 4.41
CA LEU A 262 -8.34 -0.94 5.49
C LEU A 262 -8.32 -1.57 6.89
N ARG A 263 -8.37 -2.90 7.02
CA ARG A 263 -8.21 -3.58 8.32
C ARG A 263 -6.81 -3.42 8.91
N GLU A 264 -5.81 -3.21 8.07
CA GLU A 264 -4.42 -3.01 8.50
C GLU A 264 -4.10 -1.53 8.79
N ALA A 265 -5.03 -0.61 8.52
CA ALA A 265 -4.87 0.80 8.82
C ALA A 265 -5.15 1.11 10.30
N ASP A 266 -4.34 1.97 10.91
CA ASP A 266 -4.60 2.46 12.26
C ASP A 266 -5.70 3.54 12.26
N VAL A 267 -5.72 4.42 11.24
CA VAL A 267 -6.78 5.42 11.03
C VAL A 267 -7.15 5.48 9.55
N VAL A 268 -8.44 5.57 9.28
CA VAL A 268 -8.97 5.74 7.92
C VAL A 268 -9.60 7.12 7.78
N LEU A 269 -9.08 7.90 6.85
CA LEU A 269 -9.65 9.19 6.46
C LEU A 269 -10.47 8.99 5.18
N GLN A 270 -11.76 9.25 5.24
CA GLN A 270 -12.68 9.12 4.11
C GLN A 270 -13.33 10.48 3.80
N PRO A 271 -12.74 11.28 2.89
CA PRO A 271 -13.31 12.56 2.49
C PRO A 271 -14.72 12.41 1.93
N ALA A 272 -15.60 13.37 2.24
CA ALA A 272 -16.97 13.40 1.73
C ALA A 272 -16.98 13.85 0.24
N LEU A 273 -16.88 12.88 -0.66
CA LEU A 273 -16.78 13.08 -2.12
C LEU A 273 -18.05 12.62 -2.86
N ALA A 274 -19.20 12.58 -2.18
CA ALA A 274 -20.46 12.27 -2.82
C ALA A 274 -20.75 13.26 -3.96
N GLY A 275 -21.13 12.73 -5.13
CA GLY A 275 -21.37 13.54 -6.33
C GLY A 275 -20.12 14.02 -7.08
N VAL A 276 -18.91 13.79 -6.56
CA VAL A 276 -17.67 14.08 -7.27
C VAL A 276 -17.34 12.95 -8.24
N SER A 277 -17.46 13.22 -9.54
CA SER A 277 -17.03 12.28 -10.57
C SER A 277 -15.51 12.15 -10.64
N GLY A 278 -14.99 10.95 -10.86
CA GLY A 278 -13.57 10.73 -11.14
C GLY A 278 -13.07 11.41 -12.43
N ALA A 279 -13.98 11.81 -13.32
CA ALA A 279 -13.65 12.52 -14.56
C ALA A 279 -13.79 14.05 -14.46
N ASP A 280 -14.24 14.57 -13.32
CA ASP A 280 -14.50 16.00 -13.15
C ASP A 280 -13.39 16.71 -12.38
N PHE A 281 -12.47 17.29 -13.10
CA PHE A 281 -11.35 18.06 -12.53
C PHE A 281 -11.76 19.47 -12.08
N THR A 282 -12.97 19.94 -12.41
CA THR A 282 -13.45 21.28 -11.99
C THR A 282 -13.75 21.32 -10.50
N THR A 283 -14.01 20.16 -9.88
CA THR A 283 -14.31 19.99 -8.45
C THR A 283 -13.06 19.97 -7.55
N ARG A 284 -11.87 20.29 -8.08
CA ARG A 284 -10.58 20.18 -7.36
C ARG A 284 -10.58 20.89 -6.00
N ARG A 285 -11.09 22.13 -5.93
CA ARG A 285 -11.15 22.89 -4.67
C ARG A 285 -12.11 22.30 -3.66
N GLN A 286 -13.25 21.77 -4.12
CA GLN A 286 -14.20 21.05 -3.28
C GLN A 286 -13.58 19.79 -2.70
N SER A 287 -12.86 19.03 -3.52
CA SER A 287 -12.16 17.82 -3.10
C SER A 287 -11.05 18.13 -2.08
N ILE A 288 -10.22 19.16 -2.32
CA ILE A 288 -9.19 19.61 -1.37
C ILE A 288 -9.85 19.96 -0.02
N LYS A 289 -10.96 20.73 -0.06
CA LYS A 289 -11.69 21.08 1.16
C LYS A 289 -12.19 19.83 1.90
N ALA A 290 -12.77 18.87 1.20
CA ALA A 290 -13.27 17.62 1.81
C ALA A 290 -12.16 16.81 2.48
N GLY A 291 -10.97 16.74 1.85
CA GLY A 291 -9.78 16.10 2.44
C GLY A 291 -9.32 16.81 3.72
N ARG A 292 -9.31 18.14 3.71
CA ARG A 292 -8.98 18.95 4.88
C ARG A 292 -9.99 18.74 6.02
N ASP A 293 -11.27 18.84 5.72
CA ASP A 293 -12.34 18.74 6.72
C ASP A 293 -12.32 17.39 7.45
N VAL A 294 -12.18 16.27 6.71
CA VAL A 294 -12.11 14.95 7.32
C VAL A 294 -10.88 14.79 8.20
N THR A 295 -9.74 15.33 7.79
CA THR A 295 -8.51 15.25 8.59
C THR A 295 -8.64 16.03 9.88
N VAL A 296 -9.15 17.27 9.81
CA VAL A 296 -9.39 18.10 11.00
C VAL A 296 -10.34 17.41 11.97
N ALA A 297 -11.40 16.78 11.48
CA ALA A 297 -12.35 16.02 12.31
C ALA A 297 -11.68 14.83 13.04
N HIS A 298 -10.62 14.24 12.48
CA HIS A 298 -9.91 13.09 13.06
C HIS A 298 -8.65 13.45 13.84
N LEU A 299 -8.29 14.72 14.01
CA LEU A 299 -7.04 15.12 14.68
C LEU A 299 -6.92 14.59 16.12
N ALA A 300 -8.01 14.61 16.88
CA ALA A 300 -8.01 14.10 18.25
C ALA A 300 -7.75 12.59 18.29
N GLU A 301 -8.41 11.82 17.41
CA GLU A 301 -8.20 10.38 17.27
C GLU A 301 -6.78 10.05 16.82
N LEU A 302 -6.26 10.76 15.82
CA LEU A 302 -4.88 10.59 15.33
C LEU A 302 -3.87 10.78 16.46
N ARG A 303 -3.97 11.87 17.23
CA ARG A 303 -3.07 12.12 18.36
C ARG A 303 -3.19 11.06 19.46
N GLN A 304 -4.42 10.66 19.82
CA GLN A 304 -4.65 9.63 20.81
C GLN A 304 -4.04 8.27 20.41
N ARG A 305 -4.33 7.82 19.18
CA ARG A 305 -3.82 6.52 18.68
C ARG A 305 -2.31 6.52 18.49
N LEU A 306 -1.72 7.63 18.03
CA LEU A 306 -0.27 7.78 17.92
C LEU A 306 0.40 7.72 19.29
N ALA A 307 -0.15 8.41 20.30
CA ALA A 307 0.37 8.38 21.68
C ALA A 307 0.29 6.98 22.28
N ALA A 308 -0.82 6.25 22.07
CA ALA A 308 -0.96 4.87 22.54
C ALA A 308 0.08 3.93 21.89
N LYS A 309 0.37 4.13 20.61
CA LYS A 309 1.38 3.34 19.87
C LYS A 309 2.82 3.65 20.28
N SER A 310 3.09 4.87 20.76
CA SER A 310 4.41 5.30 21.24
C SER A 310 4.79 4.67 22.60
N GLN A 311 3.82 4.10 23.32
CA GLN A 311 4.01 3.49 24.65
C GLN A 311 4.29 1.98 24.56
N LEU A 312 4.17 1.38 23.39
CA LEU A 312 4.46 -0.03 23.10
C LEU A 312 5.90 -0.21 22.58
#